data_0c67ff2504c786ad0b072e8c99424514
#
_entry.id   0c67ff2504c786ad0b072e8c99424514
#
_cell.length_a   1.000
_cell.length_b   1.000
_cell.length_c   1.000
_cell.angle_alpha   90.00
_cell.angle_beta   90.00
_cell.angle_gamma   90.00
#
_symmetry.space_group_name_H-M   'P 1'
#
loop_
_entity.id
_entity.type
_entity.pdbx_description
1 polymer ?
#
loop_
_entity_poly.entity_id
_entity_poly.type
_entity_poly.pdbx_seq_one_letter_code
_entity_poly.pdbx_strand_id
1 'polypeptide(L)'
;MKTITIEELLQLDQDTITVLDGRPADAYTRGSVPGAISIPLAEVEERMEELPKEKPVYVLCHTGEWSVDAVYELEAAGYDAANIEGGYRSFLRKKLSEFVRYENTTGDKHI
;
A
#
# COMPACT_ATOMS: atom_id res chain seq x y z
N MET A 1 -7.67 -6.02 -14.13
CA MET A 1 -7.34 -5.64 -12.75
C MET A 1 -6.83 -4.21 -12.73
N LYS A 2 -7.33 -3.43 -11.81
CA LYS A 2 -6.85 -2.05 -11.66
C LYS A 2 -5.55 -2.01 -10.88
N THR A 3 -4.68 -1.08 -11.22
CA THR A 3 -3.44 -0.86 -10.50
C THR A 3 -3.27 0.62 -10.21
N ILE A 4 -2.45 0.93 -9.23
CA ILE A 4 -2.11 2.30 -8.87
C ILE A 4 -0.63 2.34 -8.50
N THR A 5 0.05 3.41 -8.83
CA THR A 5 1.43 3.58 -8.38
C THR A 5 1.45 4.17 -6.97
N ILE A 6 2.59 4.06 -6.30
CA ILE A 6 2.76 4.68 -4.99
C ILE A 6 2.59 6.19 -5.10
N GLU A 7 3.12 6.80 -6.15
CA GLU A 7 3.00 8.25 -6.34
C GLU A 7 1.54 8.67 -6.44
N GLU A 8 0.77 7.92 -7.21
CA GLU A 8 -0.66 8.20 -7.36
C GLU A 8 -1.40 7.99 -6.05
N LEU A 9 -1.07 6.90 -5.34
CA LEU A 9 -1.73 6.59 -4.07
C LEU A 9 -1.54 7.70 -3.06
N LEU A 10 -0.32 8.23 -2.95
CA LEU A 10 0.00 9.24 -1.96
C LEU A 10 -0.63 10.59 -2.28
N GLN A 11 -1.15 10.78 -3.48
CA GLN A 11 -1.88 11.99 -3.86
C GLN A 11 -3.34 11.93 -3.42
N LEU A 12 -3.85 10.76 -3.07
CA LEU A 12 -5.25 10.60 -2.70
C LEU A 12 -5.47 11.00 -1.24
N ASP A 13 -6.69 11.48 -0.96
CA ASP A 13 -7.10 11.77 0.40
C ASP A 13 -7.29 10.46 1.14
N GLN A 14 -6.53 10.26 2.20
CA GLN A 14 -6.56 9.01 2.97
C GLN A 14 -7.94 8.70 3.55
N ASP A 15 -8.74 9.73 3.81
CA ASP A 15 -10.08 9.51 4.36
C ASP A 15 -11.03 8.90 3.35
N THR A 16 -10.69 8.94 2.06
CA THR A 16 -11.56 8.45 0.99
C THR A 16 -11.20 7.06 0.49
N ILE A 17 -10.13 6.48 1.02
CA ILE A 17 -9.62 5.20 0.54
C ILE A 17 -9.30 4.27 1.71
N THR A 18 -9.11 2.99 1.39
CA THR A 18 -8.57 2.02 2.34
C THR A 18 -7.28 1.47 1.73
N VAL A 19 -6.21 1.48 2.49
CA VAL A 19 -4.99 0.77 2.10
C VAL A 19 -4.92 -0.50 2.93
N LEU A 20 -4.86 -1.63 2.25
CA LEU A 20 -4.79 -2.93 2.90
C LEU A 20 -3.36 -3.43 2.80
N ASP A 21 -2.67 -3.56 3.93
CA ASP A 21 -1.32 -4.12 3.95
C ASP A 21 -1.41 -5.62 4.11
N GLY A 22 -1.13 -6.35 3.03
CA GLY A 22 -1.21 -7.80 3.01
C GLY A 22 0.07 -8.51 3.38
N ARG A 23 1.10 -7.76 3.80
CA ARG A 23 2.33 -8.40 4.25
C ARG A 23 2.10 -9.08 5.60
N PRO A 24 2.98 -9.97 6.04
CA PRO A 24 2.86 -10.56 7.37
C PRO A 24 2.78 -9.49 8.44
N ALA A 25 2.07 -9.80 9.52
CA ALA A 25 1.79 -8.83 10.57
C ALA A 25 3.06 -8.21 11.17
N ASP A 26 4.12 -8.99 11.29
CA ASP A 26 5.38 -8.46 11.84
C ASP A 26 6.02 -7.44 10.90
N ALA A 27 5.86 -7.59 9.58
CA ALA A 27 6.34 -6.60 8.65
C ALA A 27 5.56 -5.30 8.80
N TYR A 28 4.24 -5.41 8.97
CA TYR A 28 3.40 -4.24 9.16
C TYR A 28 3.81 -3.45 10.41
N THR A 29 4.13 -4.16 11.50
CA THR A 29 4.49 -3.49 12.76
C THR A 29 5.82 -2.76 12.66
N ARG A 30 6.68 -3.14 11.73
CA ARG A 30 7.96 -2.45 11.52
C ARG A 30 7.82 -1.22 10.63
N GLY A 31 6.67 -1.02 10.03
CA GLY A 31 6.40 0.16 9.20
C GLY A 31 5.49 -0.18 8.05
N SER A 32 4.66 0.76 7.65
CA SER A 32 3.73 0.59 6.55
C SER A 32 3.39 1.95 5.95
N VAL A 33 2.55 1.92 4.93
CA VAL A 33 1.96 3.14 4.40
C VAL A 33 1.04 3.70 5.48
N PRO A 34 1.11 5.01 5.77
CA PRO A 34 0.28 5.59 6.83
C PRO A 34 -1.20 5.27 6.66
N GLY A 35 -1.84 4.87 7.74
CA GLY A 35 -3.27 4.56 7.75
C GLY A 35 -3.63 3.19 7.25
N ALA A 36 -2.67 2.37 6.86
CA ALA A 36 -2.96 1.04 6.32
C ALA A 36 -3.52 0.10 7.39
N ILE A 37 -4.43 -0.76 6.95
CA ILE A 37 -4.99 -1.82 7.79
C ILE A 37 -4.23 -3.10 7.49
N SER A 38 -3.82 -3.82 8.52
CA SER A 38 -3.04 -5.05 8.37
C SER A 38 -3.95 -6.27 8.33
N ILE A 39 -3.98 -6.95 7.18
CA ILE A 39 -4.58 -8.28 7.07
C ILE A 39 -3.65 -9.07 6.16
N PRO A 40 -2.91 -10.05 6.70
CA PRO A 40 -2.03 -10.86 5.85
C PRO A 40 -2.80 -11.48 4.68
N LEU A 41 -2.15 -11.57 3.53
CA LEU A 41 -2.83 -12.01 2.30
C LEU A 41 -3.58 -13.32 2.48
N ALA A 42 -3.01 -14.25 3.23
CA ALA A 42 -3.63 -15.57 3.44
C ALA A 42 -4.94 -15.47 4.22
N GLU A 43 -5.19 -14.35 4.90
CA GLU A 43 -6.38 -14.18 5.74
C GLU A 43 -7.41 -13.24 5.12
N VAL A 44 -7.13 -12.69 3.94
CA VAL A 44 -8.01 -11.68 3.35
C VAL A 44 -9.42 -12.25 3.10
N GLU A 45 -9.49 -13.45 2.57
CA GLU A 45 -10.78 -14.05 2.26
C GLU A 45 -11.65 -14.17 3.51
N GLU A 46 -11.05 -14.54 4.63
CA GLU A 46 -11.80 -14.72 5.88
C GLU A 46 -12.12 -13.41 6.57
N ARG A 47 -11.30 -12.39 6.34
CA ARG A 47 -11.38 -11.16 7.13
C ARG A 47 -11.75 -9.93 6.31
N MET A 48 -12.12 -10.09 5.04
CA MET A 48 -12.38 -8.93 4.20
C MET A 48 -13.54 -8.09 4.71
N GLU A 49 -14.45 -8.68 5.47
CA GLU A 49 -15.56 -7.92 6.02
C GLU A 49 -15.11 -6.84 7.01
N GLU A 50 -13.86 -6.89 7.47
CA GLU A 50 -13.31 -5.81 8.28
C GLU A 50 -13.07 -4.55 7.45
N LEU A 51 -13.11 -4.65 6.12
CA LEU A 51 -12.86 -3.53 5.23
C LEU A 51 -14.17 -2.89 4.79
N PRO A 52 -14.25 -1.55 4.81
CA PRO A 52 -15.47 -0.88 4.34
C PRO A 52 -15.65 -1.06 2.85
N LYS A 53 -16.86 -1.38 2.42
CA LYS A 53 -17.16 -1.57 1.00
C LYS A 53 -17.37 -0.27 0.24
N GLU A 54 -17.64 0.80 0.96
CA GLU A 54 -17.96 2.07 0.33
C GLU A 54 -16.71 2.84 -0.10
N LYS A 55 -15.52 2.35 0.23
CA LYS A 55 -14.28 3.00 -0.17
C LYS A 55 -13.47 2.05 -1.03
N PRO A 56 -12.74 2.57 -2.02
CA PRO A 56 -11.84 1.70 -2.78
C PRO A 56 -10.74 1.16 -1.89
N VAL A 57 -10.34 -0.08 -2.16
CA VAL A 57 -9.30 -0.77 -1.39
C VAL A 57 -8.06 -0.93 -2.26
N TYR A 58 -6.94 -0.42 -1.79
CA TYR A 58 -5.66 -0.54 -2.49
C TYR A 58 -4.80 -1.53 -1.72
N VAL A 59 -4.40 -2.61 -2.38
CA VAL A 59 -3.76 -3.75 -1.72
C VAL A 59 -2.25 -3.67 -1.87
N LEU A 60 -1.57 -3.74 -0.73
CA LEU A 60 -0.12 -3.63 -0.62
C LEU A 60 0.48 -4.98 -0.26
N CYS A 61 1.54 -5.38 -0.96
CA CYS A 61 2.40 -6.47 -0.51
C CYS A 61 3.84 -6.00 -0.66
N HIS A 62 4.83 -6.90 -0.62
CA HIS A 62 6.23 -6.48 -0.70
C HIS A 62 6.57 -5.85 -2.05
N THR A 63 6.17 -6.47 -3.15
CA THR A 63 6.58 -6.05 -4.50
C THR A 63 5.42 -5.83 -5.46
N GLY A 64 4.19 -6.07 -5.02
CA GLY A 64 3.01 -5.89 -5.89
C GLY A 64 2.64 -7.14 -6.68
N GLU A 65 3.31 -8.26 -6.44
CA GLU A 65 3.04 -9.49 -7.18
C GLU A 65 2.09 -10.42 -6.46
N TRP A 66 2.28 -10.59 -5.16
CA TRP A 66 1.47 -11.54 -4.40
C TRP A 66 0.11 -11.00 -4.01
N SER A 67 -0.08 -9.68 -4.09
CA SER A 67 -1.36 -9.06 -3.77
C SER A 67 -2.40 -9.24 -4.87
N VAL A 68 -2.00 -9.71 -6.04
CA VAL A 68 -2.91 -9.82 -7.18
C VAL A 68 -4.11 -10.73 -6.87
N ASP A 69 -3.86 -11.87 -6.24
CA ASP A 69 -4.94 -12.79 -5.90
C ASP A 69 -5.92 -12.17 -4.92
N ALA A 70 -5.41 -11.40 -3.96
CA ALA A 70 -6.27 -10.73 -2.99
C ALA A 70 -7.15 -9.69 -3.67
N VAL A 71 -6.61 -8.98 -4.67
CA VAL A 71 -7.41 -8.02 -5.42
C VAL A 71 -8.58 -8.73 -6.11
N TYR A 72 -8.32 -9.87 -6.74
CA TYR A 72 -9.39 -10.63 -7.39
C TYR A 72 -10.42 -11.15 -6.38
N GLU A 73 -9.96 -11.60 -5.22
CA GLU A 73 -10.88 -12.05 -4.17
C GLU A 73 -11.79 -10.92 -3.71
N LEU A 74 -11.22 -9.73 -3.54
CA LEU A 74 -12.00 -8.56 -3.12
C LEU A 74 -12.98 -8.15 -4.20
N GLU A 75 -12.54 -8.14 -5.45
CA GLU A 75 -13.45 -7.80 -6.56
C GLU A 75 -14.61 -8.76 -6.65
N ALA A 76 -14.33 -10.05 -6.48
CA ALA A 76 -15.38 -11.06 -6.53
C ALA A 76 -16.41 -10.87 -5.41
N ALA A 77 -16.00 -10.27 -4.31
CA ALA A 77 -16.87 -10.01 -3.17
C ALA A 77 -17.56 -8.62 -3.26
N GLY A 78 -17.36 -7.90 -4.36
CA GLY A 78 -18.04 -6.63 -4.57
C GLY A 78 -17.26 -5.39 -4.16
N TYR A 79 -16.00 -5.54 -3.81
CA TYR A 79 -15.16 -4.39 -3.48
C TYR A 79 -14.59 -3.74 -4.74
N ASP A 80 -14.38 -2.44 -4.67
CA ASP A 80 -13.63 -1.73 -5.70
C ASP A 80 -12.17 -1.82 -5.26
N ALA A 81 -11.40 -2.72 -5.88
CA ALA A 81 -10.05 -3.02 -5.42
C ALA A 81 -9.02 -2.81 -6.52
N ALA A 82 -7.82 -2.43 -6.12
CA ALA A 82 -6.71 -2.24 -7.04
C ALA A 82 -5.41 -2.69 -6.38
N ASN A 83 -4.45 -3.07 -7.21
CA ASN A 83 -3.14 -3.48 -6.75
C ASN A 83 -2.20 -2.28 -6.69
N ILE A 84 -1.39 -2.19 -5.65
CA ILE A 84 -0.37 -1.15 -5.58
C ILE A 84 0.88 -1.66 -6.26
N GLU A 85 1.20 -1.06 -7.42
CA GLU A 85 2.38 -1.45 -8.20
C GLU A 85 3.65 -1.29 -7.41
N GLY A 86 4.50 -2.30 -7.45
CA GLY A 86 5.78 -2.27 -6.77
C GLY A 86 5.71 -2.42 -5.27
N GLY A 87 4.53 -2.41 -4.70
CA GLY A 87 4.30 -2.70 -3.29
C GLY A 87 5.06 -1.81 -2.33
N TYR A 88 5.33 -2.33 -1.15
CA TYR A 88 6.03 -1.59 -0.10
C TYR A 88 7.44 -1.20 -0.52
N ARG A 89 8.06 -2.02 -1.37
CA ARG A 89 9.38 -1.70 -1.89
C ARG A 89 9.38 -0.36 -2.63
N SER A 90 8.33 -0.11 -3.44
CA SER A 90 8.21 1.18 -4.12
C SER A 90 7.97 2.32 -3.14
N PHE A 91 7.20 2.07 -2.08
CA PHE A 91 6.99 3.08 -1.06
C PHE A 91 8.32 3.45 -0.39
N LEU A 92 9.12 2.44 -0.02
CA LEU A 92 10.42 2.70 0.60
C LEU A 92 11.34 3.46 -0.34
N ARG A 93 11.34 3.06 -1.62
CA ARG A 93 12.17 3.73 -2.61
C ARG A 93 11.79 5.20 -2.76
N LYS A 94 10.51 5.49 -2.72
CA LYS A 94 10.04 6.86 -2.79
C LYS A 94 10.47 7.66 -1.56
N LYS A 95 10.33 7.08 -0.38
CA LYS A 95 10.75 7.75 0.86
C LYS A 95 12.25 8.01 0.86
N LEU A 96 13.03 7.03 0.42
CA LEU A 96 14.48 7.20 0.33
C LEU A 96 14.84 8.29 -0.67
N SER A 97 14.17 8.33 -1.81
CA SER A 97 14.40 9.35 -2.81
C SER A 97 14.15 10.76 -2.27
N GLU A 98 13.10 10.91 -1.48
CA GLU A 98 12.77 12.20 -0.86
C GLU A 98 13.85 12.61 0.15
N PHE A 99 14.33 11.64 0.92
CA PHE A 99 15.37 11.89 1.90
C PHE A 99 16.69 12.33 1.20
N VAL A 100 17.07 11.63 0.16
CA VAL A 100 18.30 11.96 -0.59
C VAL A 100 18.19 13.34 -1.21
N ARG A 101 17.02 13.68 -1.74
CA ARG A 101 16.81 15.01 -2.32
C ARG A 101 16.95 16.10 -1.26
N TYR A 102 16.40 15.85 -0.09
CA TYR A 102 16.51 16.80 1.01
C TYR A 102 17.97 17.00 1.41
N GLU A 103 18.72 15.91 1.53
CA GLU A 103 20.13 15.97 1.86
C GLU A 103 20.93 16.77 0.83
N ASN A 104 20.61 16.56 -0.43
CA ASN A 104 21.31 17.28 -1.49
C ASN A 104 20.99 18.77 -1.48
N THR A 105 19.85 19.15 -0.95
CA THR A 105 19.46 20.55 -0.95
C THR A 105 20.04 21.30 0.21
N THR A 106 20.17 20.63 1.36
CA THR A 106 20.60 21.33 2.55
C THR A 106 21.99 21.00 2.94
N GLY A 107 22.44 19.90 2.53
CA GLY A 107 23.71 19.47 2.99
C GLY A 107 24.79 19.93 2.22
N ASP A 108 24.67 20.37 1.36
CA ASP A 108 25.62 20.69 0.72
C ASP A 108 26.39 21.41 1.18
N LYS A 109 26.11 21.81 1.66
CA LYS A 109 26.71 22.47 2.04
C LYS A 109 27.66 22.08 2.72
N HIS A 110 27.77 21.40 3.15
CA HIS A 110 28.71 21.17 3.93
C HIS A 110 29.51 20.27 3.43
N ILE A 111 29.43 20.08 2.69
CA ILE A 111 30.22 19.27 2.33
C ILE A 111 31.23 19.41 2.21
#